data_63082a7015d45410e02daa4ff4a896bb
#
_entry.id   63082a7015d45410e02daa4ff4a896bb
#
_cell.length_a   1.000
_cell.length_b   1.000
_cell.length_c   1.000
_cell.angle_alpha   90.00
_cell.angle_beta   90.00
_cell.angle_gamma   90.00
#
_symmetry.space_group_name_H-M   'P 1'
#
loop_
_entity.id
_entity.type
_entity.pdbx_description
1 polymer ?
#
loop_
_entity_poly.entity_id
_entity_poly.type
_entity_poly.pdbx_seq_one_letter_code
_entity_poly.pdbx_strand_id
1 'polypeptide(L)'
;FFRPPLSATTPNTEARNIRVIANLFQGSEAPVAFVGTVGSLVANNTFVQPTRWLLRILQETVSSGGYTFLPCGQNEFVNNLVYFDRSQISTYVNIGANTDAASFRFANNLWYAFNQPNQSKPSLPSTETNGVYGLDPLFTDAAGGGFSVPTNSPAVGKGQRLPRVWADLLER
;
A
#
# COMPACT_ATOMS: atom_id res chain seq x y z
N PHE A 1 1.78 8.14 -22.91
CA PHE A 1 1.72 6.76 -22.39
C PHE A 1 2.06 5.80 -23.51
N PHE A 2 3.21 5.13 -23.41
CA PHE A 2 3.56 4.07 -24.34
C PHE A 2 2.87 2.79 -23.85
N ARG A 3 1.77 2.41 -24.50
CA ARG A 3 1.11 1.14 -24.24
C ARG A 3 1.70 0.10 -25.20
N PRO A 4 2.32 -0.98 -24.72
CA PRO A 4 2.74 -2.05 -25.60
C PRO A 4 1.51 -2.67 -26.28
N PRO A 5 1.65 -3.22 -27.50
CA PRO A 5 0.55 -3.89 -28.17
C PRO A 5 0.05 -5.06 -27.31
N LEU A 6 -1.27 -5.23 -27.24
CA LEU A 6 -1.89 -6.33 -26.51
C LEU A 6 -1.63 -7.65 -27.27
N SER A 7 -1.34 -8.71 -26.54
CA SER A 7 -1.23 -10.07 -27.06
C SER A 7 -2.60 -10.75 -27.05
N ALA A 8 -2.95 -11.36 -28.17
CA ALA A 8 -4.16 -12.18 -28.27
C ALA A 8 -3.94 -13.61 -27.74
N THR A 9 -2.69 -14.03 -27.56
CA THR A 9 -2.33 -15.42 -27.22
C THR A 9 -1.83 -15.60 -25.78
N THR A 10 -1.41 -14.51 -25.12
CA THR A 10 -0.94 -14.52 -23.73
C THR A 10 -1.65 -13.45 -22.91
N PRO A 11 -1.90 -13.68 -21.61
CA PRO A 11 -2.50 -12.67 -20.76
C PRO A 11 -1.67 -11.38 -20.72
N ASN A 12 -2.36 -10.27 -20.77
CA ASN A 12 -1.80 -8.93 -20.70
C ASN A 12 -1.77 -8.42 -19.26
N THR A 13 -1.20 -7.26 -19.01
CA THR A 13 -1.31 -6.52 -17.75
C THR A 13 -1.89 -5.13 -18.07
N GLU A 14 -2.82 -4.65 -17.24
CA GLU A 14 -3.31 -3.27 -17.38
C GLU A 14 -2.20 -2.29 -16.98
N ALA A 15 -1.51 -2.57 -15.86
CA ALA A 15 -0.34 -1.84 -15.39
C ALA A 15 0.67 -2.78 -14.77
N ARG A 16 1.94 -2.43 -14.82
CA ARG A 16 3.01 -3.20 -14.19
C ARG A 16 4.11 -2.31 -13.65
N ASN A 17 4.80 -2.81 -12.63
CA ASN A 17 6.01 -2.19 -12.12
C ASN A 17 5.82 -0.71 -11.72
N ILE A 18 4.63 -0.33 -11.25
CA ILE A 18 4.35 1.01 -10.73
C ILE A 18 5.06 1.16 -9.39
N ARG A 19 5.59 2.36 -9.14
CA ARG A 19 6.30 2.67 -7.90
C ARG A 19 5.73 3.91 -7.26
N VAL A 20 5.31 3.75 -6.01
CA VAL A 20 4.81 4.84 -5.17
C VAL A 20 5.69 4.87 -3.93
N ILE A 21 6.65 5.79 -3.89
CA ILE A 21 7.71 5.78 -2.87
C ILE A 21 7.90 7.15 -2.26
N ALA A 22 8.05 7.21 -0.93
CA ALA A 22 8.36 8.41 -0.16
C ALA A 22 7.36 9.56 -0.33
N ASN A 23 6.05 9.22 -0.38
CA ASN A 23 4.99 10.22 -0.46
C ASN A 23 4.27 10.36 0.88
N LEU A 24 3.62 11.51 1.05
CA LEU A 24 2.63 11.76 2.08
C LEU A 24 1.25 11.81 1.44
N PHE A 25 0.33 10.98 1.92
CA PHE A 25 -1.08 10.99 1.54
C PHE A 25 -1.93 11.39 2.75
N GLN A 26 -2.82 12.35 2.59
CA GLN A 26 -3.67 12.83 3.67
C GLN A 26 -5.13 12.90 3.23
N GLY A 27 -6.02 12.36 4.05
CA GLY A 27 -7.47 12.59 3.98
C GLY A 27 -8.19 11.98 2.77
N SER A 28 -7.63 11.01 2.07
CA SER A 28 -8.29 10.39 0.91
C SER A 28 -9.23 9.24 1.33
N GLU A 29 -10.23 8.94 0.51
CA GLU A 29 -11.14 7.80 0.73
C GLU A 29 -10.38 6.46 0.75
N ALA A 30 -9.40 6.30 -0.14
CA ALA A 30 -8.42 5.25 -0.13
C ALA A 30 -7.10 5.80 -0.70
N PRO A 31 -6.03 5.89 0.08
CA PRO A 31 -4.79 6.53 -0.38
C PRO A 31 -4.11 5.75 -1.52
N VAL A 32 -4.30 4.44 -1.57
CA VAL A 32 -3.79 3.59 -2.64
C VAL A 32 -4.86 2.59 -3.09
N ALA A 33 -5.03 2.48 -4.40
CA ALA A 33 -5.76 1.41 -5.04
C ALA A 33 -4.85 0.71 -6.06
N PHE A 34 -4.59 -0.58 -5.83
CA PHE A 34 -3.98 -1.45 -6.83
C PHE A 34 -5.10 -1.94 -7.75
N VAL A 35 -5.12 -1.47 -9.00
CA VAL A 35 -6.14 -1.83 -9.99
C VAL A 35 -5.46 -2.47 -11.19
N GLY A 36 -5.72 -3.75 -11.46
CA GLY A 36 -5.16 -4.49 -12.58
C GLY A 36 -3.62 -4.46 -12.67
N THR A 37 -2.94 -4.21 -11.57
CA THR A 37 -1.48 -4.02 -11.55
C THR A 37 -0.73 -5.25 -11.08
N VAL A 38 0.43 -5.50 -11.66
CA VAL A 38 1.32 -6.62 -11.33
C VAL A 38 2.73 -6.13 -11.05
N GLY A 39 3.36 -6.64 -9.99
CA GLY A 39 4.76 -6.36 -9.65
C GLY A 39 5.03 -4.91 -9.23
N SER A 40 4.02 -4.22 -8.70
CA SER A 40 4.16 -2.83 -8.26
C SER A 40 4.59 -2.73 -6.80
N LEU A 41 5.22 -1.63 -6.44
CA LEU A 41 5.76 -1.38 -5.11
C LEU A 41 5.20 -0.07 -4.55
N VAL A 42 4.63 -0.15 -3.36
CA VAL A 42 4.24 0.98 -2.52
C VAL A 42 5.09 0.94 -1.27
N ALA A 43 6.06 1.86 -1.13
CA ALA A 43 7.06 1.78 -0.06
C ALA A 43 7.45 3.14 0.52
N ASN A 44 7.81 3.14 1.81
CA ASN A 44 8.29 4.32 2.53
C ASN A 44 7.32 5.51 2.46
N ASN A 45 6.02 5.27 2.34
CA ASN A 45 5.01 6.32 2.34
C ASN A 45 4.43 6.52 3.75
N THR A 46 3.90 7.71 3.97
CA THR A 46 3.09 8.03 5.14
C THR A 46 1.66 8.27 4.70
N PHE A 47 0.73 7.50 5.25
CA PHE A 47 -0.70 7.60 5.00
C PHE A 47 -1.39 8.13 6.26
N VAL A 48 -2.06 9.27 6.13
CA VAL A 48 -2.68 9.98 7.25
C VAL A 48 -4.17 10.12 7.03
N GLN A 49 -4.93 9.62 7.98
CA GLN A 49 -6.39 9.77 8.05
C GLN A 49 -7.13 9.42 6.75
N PRO A 50 -6.92 8.21 6.17
CA PRO A 50 -7.84 7.71 5.15
C PRO A 50 -9.26 7.64 5.74
N THR A 51 -10.27 7.88 4.90
CA THR A 51 -11.65 8.10 5.38
C THR A 51 -12.60 6.93 5.13
N ARG A 52 -12.13 5.83 4.50
CA ARG A 52 -12.98 4.65 4.25
C ARG A 52 -12.21 3.34 4.23
N TRP A 53 -11.10 3.25 3.49
CA TRP A 53 -10.24 2.09 3.38
C TRP A 53 -8.78 2.47 3.57
N LEU A 54 -7.97 1.58 4.13
CA LEU A 54 -6.53 1.81 4.20
C LEU A 54 -5.89 1.60 2.83
N LEU A 55 -6.37 0.59 2.08
CA LEU A 55 -5.99 0.35 0.68
C LEU A 55 -7.05 -0.49 -0.04
N ARG A 56 -6.96 -0.52 -1.37
CA ARG A 56 -7.83 -1.34 -2.22
C ARG A 56 -7.01 -2.22 -3.16
N ILE A 57 -7.53 -3.42 -3.45
CA ILE A 57 -6.98 -4.37 -4.42
C ILE A 57 -8.12 -4.76 -5.36
N LEU A 58 -8.06 -4.37 -6.61
CA LEU A 58 -9.17 -4.47 -7.55
C LEU A 58 -8.71 -5.06 -8.88
N GLN A 59 -9.64 -5.75 -9.55
CA GLN A 59 -9.51 -6.16 -10.94
C GLN A 59 -10.78 -5.73 -11.68
N GLU A 60 -10.67 -4.69 -12.48
CA GLU A 60 -11.82 -4.18 -13.22
C GLU A 60 -11.98 -4.86 -14.57
N THR A 61 -10.88 -5.21 -15.23
CA THR A 61 -10.90 -5.87 -16.54
C THR A 61 -10.27 -7.26 -16.47
N VAL A 62 -11.06 -8.30 -16.63
CA VAL A 62 -10.58 -9.69 -16.77
C VAL A 62 -10.35 -10.03 -18.25
N SER A 63 -11.26 -9.58 -19.12
CA SER A 63 -11.16 -9.73 -20.57
C SER A 63 -11.86 -8.57 -21.28
N SER A 64 -11.34 -8.15 -22.43
CA SER A 64 -11.93 -7.11 -23.26
C SER A 64 -11.43 -7.23 -24.69
N GLY A 65 -12.33 -7.15 -25.67
CA GLY A 65 -11.99 -7.13 -27.09
C GLY A 65 -11.18 -8.35 -27.58
N GLY A 66 -11.39 -9.52 -26.99
CA GLY A 66 -10.63 -10.74 -27.32
C GLY A 66 -9.32 -10.88 -26.58
N TYR A 67 -8.95 -9.93 -25.71
CA TYR A 67 -7.75 -9.97 -24.87
C TYR A 67 -8.11 -10.38 -23.44
N THR A 68 -7.20 -11.11 -22.78
CA THR A 68 -7.28 -11.46 -21.36
C THR A 68 -6.22 -10.71 -20.57
N PHE A 69 -6.48 -10.51 -19.28
CA PHE A 69 -5.59 -9.79 -18.38
C PHE A 69 -5.25 -10.62 -17.15
N LEU A 70 -3.99 -10.51 -16.71
CA LEU A 70 -3.55 -11.11 -15.46
C LEU A 70 -4.29 -10.46 -14.29
N PRO A 71 -4.65 -11.24 -13.26
CA PRO A 71 -5.24 -10.70 -12.05
C PRO A 71 -4.28 -9.73 -11.35
N CYS A 72 -4.85 -8.71 -10.73
CA CYS A 72 -4.09 -7.80 -9.85
C CYS A 72 -3.40 -8.61 -8.76
N GLY A 73 -2.06 -8.65 -8.78
CA GLY A 73 -1.29 -9.53 -7.88
C GLY A 73 0.21 -9.25 -7.90
N GLN A 74 0.97 -10.00 -7.07
CA GLN A 74 2.44 -9.92 -6.97
C GLN A 74 2.94 -8.50 -6.64
N ASN A 75 2.12 -7.70 -5.95
CA ASN A 75 2.47 -6.34 -5.55
C ASN A 75 3.01 -6.32 -4.12
N GLU A 76 3.72 -5.25 -3.78
CA GLU A 76 4.35 -5.09 -2.47
C GLU A 76 3.88 -3.81 -1.78
N PHE A 77 3.56 -3.92 -0.49
CA PHE A 77 3.26 -2.81 0.39
C PHE A 77 4.18 -2.89 1.61
N VAL A 78 5.27 -2.11 1.63
CA VAL A 78 6.37 -2.29 2.59
C VAL A 78 6.88 -0.98 3.17
N ASN A 79 7.34 -1.00 4.42
CA ASN A 79 7.93 0.16 5.11
C ASN A 79 7.00 1.39 5.17
N ASN A 80 5.71 1.22 5.08
CA ASN A 80 4.79 2.36 5.13
C ASN A 80 4.36 2.63 6.58
N LEU A 81 4.00 3.88 6.86
CA LEU A 81 3.39 4.30 8.10
C LEU A 81 1.93 4.67 7.80
N VAL A 82 1.00 4.03 8.50
CA VAL A 82 -0.45 4.23 8.32
C VAL A 82 -1.06 4.69 9.63
N TYR A 83 -1.47 5.96 9.67
CA TYR A 83 -2.05 6.64 10.82
C TYR A 83 -3.53 6.95 10.52
N PHE A 84 -4.45 6.36 11.26
CA PHE A 84 -5.87 6.42 10.88
C PHE A 84 -6.81 6.49 12.08
N ASP A 85 -8.01 7.01 11.83
CA ASP A 85 -9.16 6.92 12.71
C ASP A 85 -9.90 5.61 12.43
N ARG A 86 -9.91 4.68 13.40
CA ARG A 86 -10.58 3.38 13.24
C ARG A 86 -12.08 3.54 12.96
N SER A 87 -12.71 4.56 13.48
CA SER A 87 -14.15 4.81 13.29
C SER A 87 -14.53 5.18 11.86
N GLN A 88 -13.58 5.72 11.08
CA GLN A 88 -13.76 6.05 9.67
C GLN A 88 -13.54 4.85 8.74
N ILE A 89 -12.85 3.81 9.21
CA ILE A 89 -12.47 2.67 8.36
C ILE A 89 -13.56 1.60 8.38
N SER A 90 -14.31 1.48 7.30
CA SER A 90 -15.35 0.45 7.16
C SER A 90 -14.75 -0.96 7.01
N THR A 91 -13.69 -1.07 6.22
CA THR A 91 -12.92 -2.29 5.98
C THR A 91 -11.47 -1.90 5.77
N TYR A 92 -10.51 -2.59 6.40
CA TYR A 92 -9.09 -2.22 6.29
C TYR A 92 -8.61 -2.30 4.83
N VAL A 93 -8.83 -3.44 4.17
CA VAL A 93 -8.47 -3.66 2.77
C VAL A 93 -9.72 -4.05 1.99
N ASN A 94 -10.09 -3.23 1.01
CA ASN A 94 -11.18 -3.55 0.10
C ASN A 94 -10.65 -4.40 -1.06
N ILE A 95 -11.04 -5.67 -1.10
CA ILE A 95 -10.58 -6.64 -2.10
C ILE A 95 -11.74 -6.94 -3.04
N GLY A 96 -11.54 -6.67 -4.32
CA GLY A 96 -12.46 -6.99 -5.40
C GLY A 96 -12.34 -8.43 -5.88
N ALA A 97 -13.33 -8.89 -6.65
CA ALA A 97 -13.30 -10.18 -7.31
C ALA A 97 -12.17 -10.26 -8.35
N ASN A 98 -11.80 -11.49 -8.73
CA ASN A 98 -10.83 -11.78 -9.78
C ASN A 98 -9.42 -11.22 -9.53
N THR A 99 -9.07 -10.96 -8.28
CA THR A 99 -7.71 -10.55 -7.88
C THR A 99 -6.92 -11.74 -7.39
N ASP A 100 -5.59 -11.65 -7.48
CA ASP A 100 -4.65 -12.55 -6.80
C ASP A 100 -4.10 -11.86 -5.54
N ALA A 101 -5.01 -11.43 -4.67
CA ALA A 101 -4.66 -10.66 -3.48
C ALA A 101 -3.74 -11.43 -2.51
N ALA A 102 -3.82 -12.77 -2.48
CA ALA A 102 -2.96 -13.60 -1.64
C ALA A 102 -1.48 -13.56 -2.05
N SER A 103 -1.17 -13.16 -3.29
CA SER A 103 0.20 -13.00 -3.76
C SER A 103 0.87 -11.68 -3.36
N PHE A 104 0.13 -10.79 -2.69
CA PHE A 104 0.68 -9.52 -2.19
C PHE A 104 1.67 -9.78 -1.05
N ARG A 105 2.74 -9.00 -1.01
CA ARG A 105 3.69 -8.99 0.10
C ARG A 105 3.50 -7.73 0.96
N PHE A 106 3.20 -7.95 2.23
CA PHE A 106 3.18 -6.91 3.26
C PHE A 106 4.38 -7.12 4.20
N ALA A 107 5.14 -6.07 4.45
CA ALA A 107 6.27 -6.17 5.38
C ALA A 107 6.66 -4.82 5.98
N ASN A 108 7.07 -4.86 7.26
CA ASN A 108 7.68 -3.74 7.95
C ASN A 108 6.82 -2.46 7.97
N ASN A 109 5.50 -2.57 7.84
CA ASN A 109 4.63 -1.42 7.96
C ASN A 109 4.30 -1.13 9.43
N LEU A 110 4.12 0.15 9.76
CA LEU A 110 3.56 0.58 11.02
C LEU A 110 2.11 0.99 10.82
N TRP A 111 1.21 0.38 11.59
CA TRP A 111 -0.23 0.64 11.56
C TRP A 111 -0.67 1.19 12.91
N TYR A 112 -1.24 2.39 12.92
CA TYR A 112 -1.68 3.01 14.15
C TYR A 112 -3.06 3.65 14.02
N ALA A 113 -4.03 3.04 14.70
CA ALA A 113 -5.38 3.59 14.87
C ALA A 113 -5.36 4.50 16.11
N PHE A 114 -5.24 5.80 15.91
CA PHE A 114 -4.96 6.73 17.01
C PHE A 114 -6.10 6.81 18.06
N ASN A 115 -7.34 6.56 17.66
CA ASN A 115 -8.48 6.53 18.56
C ASN A 115 -8.77 5.14 19.17
N GLN A 116 -8.22 4.07 18.59
CA GLN A 116 -8.39 2.68 19.04
C GLN A 116 -7.12 1.84 18.80
N PRO A 117 -6.02 2.07 19.53
CA PRO A 117 -4.72 1.42 19.28
C PRO A 117 -4.76 -0.11 19.22
N ASN A 118 -5.63 -0.74 20.00
CA ASN A 118 -5.81 -2.20 20.01
C ASN A 118 -6.44 -2.75 18.72
N GLN A 119 -6.98 -1.88 17.86
CA GLN A 119 -7.54 -2.21 16.55
C GLN A 119 -6.64 -1.73 15.39
N SER A 120 -5.37 -1.53 15.63
CA SER A 120 -4.43 -1.07 14.62
C SER A 120 -4.05 -2.15 13.60
N LYS A 121 -4.12 -3.43 13.98
CA LYS A 121 -3.72 -4.53 13.10
C LYS A 121 -4.78 -4.76 12.01
N PRO A 122 -4.45 -4.51 10.73
CA PRO A 122 -5.40 -4.75 9.64
C PRO A 122 -5.58 -6.24 9.35
N SER A 123 -6.76 -6.60 8.84
CA SER A 123 -6.97 -7.88 8.17
C SER A 123 -6.39 -7.76 6.75
N LEU A 124 -5.28 -8.44 6.50
CA LEU A 124 -4.57 -8.43 5.22
C LEU A 124 -4.81 -9.75 4.45
N PRO A 125 -4.74 -9.75 3.11
CA PRO A 125 -4.95 -10.96 2.31
C PRO A 125 -3.79 -11.96 2.38
N SER A 126 -2.61 -11.54 2.86
CA SER A 126 -1.46 -12.38 3.16
C SER A 126 -0.83 -11.96 4.48
N THR A 127 -0.04 -12.86 5.08
CA THR A 127 0.61 -12.59 6.37
C THR A 127 1.68 -11.50 6.22
N GLU A 128 1.60 -10.46 7.04
CA GLU A 128 2.63 -9.43 7.09
C GLU A 128 3.85 -9.88 7.90
N THR A 129 5.03 -9.60 7.36
CA THR A 129 6.30 -9.84 8.03
C THR A 129 6.77 -8.59 8.76
N ASN A 130 7.16 -8.71 10.03
CA ASN A 130 7.69 -7.62 10.86
C ASN A 130 6.79 -6.37 10.94
N GLY A 131 5.47 -6.51 10.85
CA GLY A 131 4.54 -5.40 11.04
C GLY A 131 4.57 -4.85 12.48
N VAL A 132 4.42 -3.55 12.63
CA VAL A 132 4.29 -2.86 13.91
C VAL A 132 2.85 -2.37 14.07
N TYR A 133 2.20 -2.72 15.18
CA TYR A 133 0.78 -2.46 15.37
C TYR A 133 0.52 -1.77 16.72
N GLY A 134 -0.32 -0.74 16.72
CA GLY A 134 -0.83 -0.09 17.92
C GLY A 134 0.20 0.76 18.68
N LEU A 135 1.35 1.03 18.09
CA LEU A 135 2.34 1.93 18.64
C LEU A 135 2.26 3.29 17.95
N ASP A 136 2.10 4.34 18.76
CA ASP A 136 2.06 5.72 18.27
C ASP A 136 3.36 6.08 17.55
N PRO A 137 3.32 6.52 16.28
CA PRO A 137 4.51 6.96 15.56
C PRO A 137 5.15 8.22 16.15
N LEU A 138 4.49 8.90 17.09
CA LEU A 138 4.95 10.12 17.76
C LEU A 138 5.21 11.27 16.74
N PHE A 139 4.27 11.51 15.85
CA PHE A 139 4.37 12.64 14.93
C PHE A 139 4.60 13.95 15.69
N THR A 140 5.47 14.81 15.18
CA THR A 140 5.85 16.06 15.83
C THR A 140 4.68 17.01 16.04
N ASP A 141 3.73 17.03 15.12
CA ASP A 141 2.49 17.82 15.20
C ASP A 141 1.43 17.25 14.26
N ALA A 142 0.82 16.13 14.62
CA ALA A 142 -0.19 15.48 13.78
C ALA A 142 -1.42 16.38 13.50
N ALA A 143 -1.78 17.27 14.41
CA ALA A 143 -2.92 18.18 14.27
C ALA A 143 -2.61 19.34 13.31
N GLY A 144 -1.39 19.85 13.33
CA GLY A 144 -0.92 20.94 12.46
C GLY A 144 -0.29 20.47 11.16
N GLY A 145 -0.28 19.17 10.87
CA GLY A 145 0.26 18.62 9.62
C GLY A 145 1.77 18.30 9.67
N GLY A 146 2.35 18.25 10.85
CA GLY A 146 3.74 17.85 11.07
C GLY A 146 3.87 16.34 11.24
N PHE A 147 4.10 15.60 10.14
CA PHE A 147 4.16 14.14 10.12
C PHE A 147 5.59 13.58 10.14
N SER A 148 6.57 14.36 10.54
CA SER A 148 7.90 13.85 10.84
C SER A 148 7.91 13.05 12.14
N VAL A 149 8.76 12.03 12.23
CA VAL A 149 8.89 11.18 13.42
C VAL A 149 10.19 11.52 14.16
N PRO A 150 10.18 11.61 15.51
CA PRO A 150 11.39 11.83 16.29
C PRO A 150 12.25 10.56 16.36
N THR A 151 13.47 10.68 16.82
CA THR A 151 14.43 9.56 16.92
C THR A 151 14.00 8.42 17.83
N ASN A 152 13.12 8.70 18.79
CA ASN A 152 12.54 7.70 19.69
C ASN A 152 11.22 7.09 19.19
N SER A 153 10.80 7.42 17.96
CA SER A 153 9.59 6.82 17.36
C SER A 153 9.74 5.31 17.19
N PRO A 154 8.67 4.52 17.43
CA PRO A 154 8.67 3.09 17.14
C PRO A 154 8.82 2.77 15.66
N ALA A 155 8.68 3.74 14.75
CA ALA A 155 8.92 3.57 13.32
C ALA A 155 10.41 3.55 12.96
N VAL A 156 11.27 4.17 13.80
CA VAL A 156 12.70 4.29 13.52
C VAL A 156 13.38 2.92 13.53
N GLY A 157 14.14 2.63 12.47
CA GLY A 157 14.88 1.37 12.31
C GLY A 157 14.01 0.15 12.01
N LYS A 158 12.71 0.30 11.75
CA LYS A 158 11.79 -0.82 11.43
C LYS A 158 11.70 -1.13 9.94
N GLY A 159 12.06 -0.20 9.08
CA GLY A 159 12.07 -0.42 7.64
C GLY A 159 13.16 -1.40 7.21
N GLN A 160 12.85 -2.22 6.22
CA GLN A 160 13.85 -3.04 5.53
C GLN A 160 14.52 -2.23 4.42
N ARG A 161 15.75 -2.58 4.07
CA ARG A 161 16.40 -2.03 2.88
C ARG A 161 15.65 -2.50 1.64
N LEU A 162 15.25 -1.57 0.79
CA LEU A 162 14.68 -1.92 -0.52
C LEU A 162 15.77 -2.52 -1.43
N PRO A 163 15.43 -3.46 -2.33
CA PRO A 163 16.38 -3.97 -3.33
C PRO A 163 17.02 -2.82 -4.13
N ARG A 164 18.28 -2.96 -4.53
CA ARG A 164 19.04 -1.90 -5.24
C ARG A 164 18.33 -1.34 -6.47
N VAL A 165 17.62 -2.18 -7.22
CA VAL A 165 16.75 -1.73 -8.35
C VAL A 165 15.75 -0.64 -7.96
N TRP A 166 15.43 -0.53 -6.67
CA TRP A 166 14.52 0.46 -6.12
C TRP A 166 15.24 1.64 -5.46
N ALA A 167 16.43 1.41 -4.89
CA ALA A 167 17.25 2.42 -4.23
C ALA A 167 17.85 3.42 -5.22
N ASP A 168 18.30 2.95 -6.38
CA ASP A 168 18.92 3.80 -7.43
C ASP A 168 17.97 4.86 -8.00
N LEU A 169 16.67 4.76 -7.73
CA LEU A 169 15.67 5.74 -8.12
C LEU A 169 15.48 6.87 -7.08
N LEU A 170 15.96 6.67 -5.86
CA LEU A 170 15.90 7.68 -4.79
C LEU A 170 17.17 8.54 -4.73
N GLU A 171 18.24 8.13 -5.43
CA GLU A 171 19.54 8.82 -5.45
C GLU A 171 19.74 9.74 -6.68
N ARG A 172 18.69 9.99 -7.48
CA ARG A 172 18.76 10.85 -8.67
C ARG A 172 17.99 12.14 -8.51
#